data_12ba600186df756270d94720dc3af3d9
#
_entry.id   12ba600186df756270d94720dc3af3d9
#
_cell.length_a   1.000
_cell.length_b   1.000
_cell.length_c   1.000
_cell.angle_alpha   90.00
_cell.angle_beta   90.00
_cell.angle_gamma   90.00
#
_symmetry.space_group_name_H-M   'P 1'
#
loop_
_entity.id
_entity.type
_entity.pdbx_description
1 polymer ?
#
loop_
_entity_poly.entity_id
_entity_poly.type
_entity_poly.pdbx_seq_one_letter_code
_entity_poly.pdbx_strand_id
1 'polypeptide(L)'
;MSKVLIVGAGGVGRVVAYKCAQHRDVFGDILLASRTQSKCEAIADAIHAAYGGKRLETARLDADNVSETIALIERFRPDLLINVALPYQDLPLMDACLATGTHYMDTANYEPKDEAKFEYSWQWAYQDRFREKGIMALLGCGFDPG
;
A
#
# COMPACT_ATOMS: atom_id res chain seq x y z
N MET A 1 -9.66 -0.87 15.44
CA MET A 1 -9.78 -1.04 13.98
C MET A 1 -8.64 -0.28 13.34
N SER A 2 -7.87 -0.96 12.50
CA SER A 2 -6.70 -0.37 11.87
C SER A 2 -7.08 0.50 10.68
N LYS A 3 -6.35 1.59 10.45
CA LYS A 3 -6.44 2.39 9.24
C LYS A 3 -5.47 1.86 8.19
N VAL A 4 -5.92 1.72 6.95
CA VAL A 4 -5.12 1.12 5.88
C VAL A 4 -5.02 2.06 4.69
N LEU A 5 -3.80 2.30 4.23
CA LEU A 5 -3.50 2.95 2.96
C LEU A 5 -3.14 1.87 1.92
N ILE A 6 -3.94 1.77 0.87
CA ILE A 6 -3.67 0.88 -0.28
C ILE A 6 -3.10 1.72 -1.41
N VAL A 7 -1.90 1.39 -1.88
CA VAL A 7 -1.24 2.07 -2.99
C VAL A 7 -1.27 1.19 -4.23
N GLY A 8 -1.98 1.64 -5.25
CA GLY A 8 -2.21 0.94 -6.51
C GLY A 8 -3.69 0.64 -6.77
N ALA A 9 -4.20 1.08 -7.91
CA ALA A 9 -5.60 0.91 -8.34
C ALA A 9 -5.70 0.09 -9.64
N GLY A 10 -4.80 -0.87 -9.82
CA GLY A 10 -4.86 -1.88 -10.88
C GLY A 10 -5.76 -3.05 -10.49
N GLY A 11 -5.65 -4.16 -11.24
CA GLY A 11 -6.42 -5.37 -10.99
C GLY A 11 -6.26 -5.91 -9.57
N VAL A 12 -5.02 -6.05 -9.11
CA VAL A 12 -4.69 -6.51 -7.74
C VAL A 12 -5.19 -5.51 -6.70
N GLY A 13 -4.94 -4.21 -6.90
CA GLY A 13 -5.38 -3.16 -5.98
C GLY A 13 -6.90 -3.12 -5.81
N ARG A 14 -7.65 -3.36 -6.90
CA ARG A 14 -9.10 -3.51 -6.83
C ARG A 14 -9.50 -4.68 -5.92
N VAL A 15 -8.90 -5.86 -6.11
CA VAL A 15 -9.21 -7.05 -5.30
C VAL A 15 -8.87 -6.82 -3.83
N VAL A 16 -7.70 -6.25 -3.54
CA VAL A 16 -7.27 -5.93 -2.16
C VAL A 16 -8.24 -4.94 -1.52
N ALA A 17 -8.64 -3.86 -2.22
CA ALA A 17 -9.60 -2.90 -1.71
C ALA A 17 -10.96 -3.54 -1.38
N TYR A 18 -11.46 -4.44 -2.24
CA TYR A 18 -12.68 -5.20 -1.99
C TYR A 18 -12.54 -6.10 -0.75
N LYS A 19 -11.42 -6.83 -0.62
CA LYS A 19 -11.19 -7.71 0.53
C LYS A 19 -11.07 -6.94 1.85
N CYS A 20 -10.33 -5.84 1.87
CA CYS A 20 -10.28 -4.98 3.05
C CYS A 20 -11.67 -4.43 3.42
N ALA A 21 -12.47 -4.04 2.43
CA ALA A 21 -13.83 -3.55 2.65
C ALA A 21 -14.80 -4.62 3.17
N GLN A 22 -14.58 -5.90 2.86
CA GLN A 22 -15.34 -7.02 3.42
C GLN A 22 -15.01 -7.29 4.91
N HIS A 23 -13.83 -6.89 5.36
CA HIS A 23 -13.33 -7.12 6.72
C HIS A 23 -13.13 -5.81 7.49
N ARG A 24 -14.17 -4.98 7.52
CA ARG A 24 -14.14 -3.68 8.18
C ARG A 24 -14.01 -3.74 9.70
N ASP A 25 -14.30 -4.88 10.28
CA ASP A 25 -14.02 -5.19 11.68
C ASP A 25 -12.52 -5.16 12.00
N VAL A 26 -11.68 -5.47 11.01
CA VAL A 26 -10.21 -5.39 11.06
C VAL A 26 -9.72 -4.09 10.44
N PHE A 27 -10.10 -3.83 9.19
CA PHE A 27 -9.68 -2.68 8.39
C PHE A 27 -10.75 -1.58 8.44
N GLY A 28 -10.73 -0.72 9.46
CA GLY A 28 -11.74 0.30 9.68
C GLY A 28 -11.81 1.35 8.56
N ASP A 29 -10.91 2.30 8.58
CA ASP A 29 -10.79 3.33 7.55
C ASP A 29 -9.82 2.89 6.45
N ILE A 30 -10.23 3.01 5.19
CA ILE A 30 -9.45 2.60 4.03
C ILE A 30 -9.29 3.78 3.09
N LEU A 31 -8.05 4.10 2.73
CA LEU A 31 -7.69 5.06 1.69
C LEU A 31 -7.06 4.31 0.52
N LEU A 32 -7.61 4.47 -0.67
CA LEU A 32 -7.06 3.93 -1.91
C LEU A 32 -6.39 5.06 -2.71
N ALA A 33 -5.11 4.91 -3.02
CA ALA A 33 -4.33 5.91 -3.71
C ALA A 33 -3.64 5.36 -4.96
N SER A 34 -3.59 6.15 -6.02
CA SER A 34 -2.84 5.87 -7.24
C SER A 34 -2.59 7.13 -8.06
N ARG A 35 -1.74 7.06 -9.08
CA ARG A 35 -1.52 8.18 -10.02
C ARG A 35 -2.79 8.63 -10.73
N THR A 36 -3.74 7.72 -10.94
CA THR A 36 -5.02 8.00 -11.60
C THR A 36 -6.15 7.95 -10.56
N GLN A 37 -6.46 9.10 -9.97
CA GLN A 37 -7.47 9.19 -8.90
C GLN A 37 -8.86 8.69 -9.35
N SER A 38 -9.25 8.92 -10.59
CA SER A 38 -10.54 8.45 -11.11
C SER A 38 -10.71 6.93 -11.07
N LYS A 39 -9.62 6.15 -11.17
CA LYS A 39 -9.66 4.71 -10.97
C LYS A 39 -9.94 4.34 -9.51
N CYS A 40 -9.35 5.08 -8.58
CA CYS A 40 -9.61 4.90 -7.15
C CYS A 40 -11.07 5.21 -6.83
N GLU A 41 -11.60 6.29 -7.37
CA GLU A 41 -13.01 6.70 -7.18
C GLU A 41 -13.97 5.65 -7.72
N ALA A 42 -13.74 5.15 -8.94
CA ALA A 42 -14.57 4.10 -9.53
C ALA A 42 -14.59 2.81 -8.68
N ILE A 43 -13.44 2.43 -8.11
CA ILE A 43 -13.35 1.27 -7.19
C ILE A 43 -14.10 1.57 -5.90
N ALA A 44 -13.92 2.76 -5.31
CA ALA A 44 -14.59 3.16 -4.07
C ALA A 44 -16.12 3.18 -4.22
N ASP A 45 -16.62 3.69 -5.35
CA ASP A 45 -18.05 3.73 -5.67
C ASP A 45 -18.63 2.32 -5.86
N ALA A 46 -17.92 1.45 -6.58
CA ALA A 46 -18.33 0.08 -6.79
C ALA A 46 -18.36 -0.73 -5.47
N ILE A 47 -17.40 -0.52 -4.57
CA ILE A 47 -17.38 -1.14 -3.24
C ILE A 47 -18.54 -0.62 -2.39
N HIS A 48 -18.79 0.69 -2.40
CA HIS A 48 -19.89 1.29 -1.65
C HIS A 48 -21.25 0.77 -2.14
N ALA A 49 -21.43 0.65 -3.45
CA ALA A 49 -22.64 0.08 -4.04
C ALA A 49 -22.84 -1.40 -3.67
N ALA A 50 -21.75 -2.18 -3.59
CA ALA A 50 -21.83 -3.62 -3.30
C ALA A 50 -22.06 -3.94 -1.81
N TYR A 51 -21.46 -3.18 -0.89
CA TYR A 51 -21.44 -3.50 0.55
C TYR A 51 -22.06 -2.44 1.44
N GLY A 52 -22.34 -1.24 0.91
CA GLY A 52 -22.79 -0.10 1.72
C GLY A 52 -21.73 0.41 2.72
N GLY A 53 -22.18 1.05 3.78
CA GLY A 53 -21.31 1.56 4.84
C GLY A 53 -20.50 2.79 4.43
N LYS A 54 -19.39 3.06 5.14
CA LYS A 54 -18.52 4.20 4.84
C LYS A 54 -17.79 3.98 3.50
N ARG A 55 -17.90 4.93 2.58
CA ARG A 55 -17.16 4.89 1.31
C ARG A 55 -15.64 4.99 1.59
N LEU A 56 -14.84 4.28 0.81
CA LEU A 56 -13.37 4.41 0.86
C LEU A 56 -12.98 5.85 0.52
N GLU A 57 -11.97 6.37 1.24
CA GLU A 57 -11.30 7.59 0.83
C GLU A 57 -10.42 7.32 -0.39
N THR A 58 -10.22 8.34 -1.21
CA THR A 58 -9.39 8.24 -2.41
C THR A 58 -8.42 9.39 -2.49
N ALA A 59 -7.24 9.15 -3.07
CA ALA A 59 -6.25 10.18 -3.30
C ALA A 59 -5.47 9.93 -4.60
N ARG A 60 -5.01 11.03 -5.20
CA ARG A 60 -3.92 10.94 -6.18
C ARG A 60 -2.61 10.78 -5.42
N LEU A 61 -1.75 9.88 -5.88
CA LEU A 61 -0.41 9.65 -5.33
C LEU A 61 0.53 9.19 -6.45
N ASP A 62 1.68 9.84 -6.54
CA ASP A 62 2.84 9.31 -7.25
C ASP A 62 3.72 8.55 -6.26
N ALA A 63 3.69 7.21 -6.33
CA ALA A 63 4.44 6.34 -5.41
C ALA A 63 5.95 6.38 -5.61
N ASP A 64 6.46 6.96 -6.69
CA ASP A 64 7.88 7.27 -6.87
C ASP A 64 8.32 8.49 -6.04
N ASN A 65 7.36 9.31 -5.58
CA ASN A 65 7.63 10.52 -4.80
C ASN A 65 7.48 10.27 -3.30
N VAL A 66 8.61 10.06 -2.63
CA VAL A 66 8.66 9.79 -1.18
C VAL A 66 8.00 10.91 -0.36
N SER A 67 8.26 12.17 -0.70
CA SER A 67 7.69 13.32 0.04
C SER A 67 6.17 13.41 -0.10
N GLU A 68 5.62 13.12 -1.28
CA GLU A 68 4.18 13.07 -1.51
C GLU A 68 3.55 11.93 -0.71
N THR A 69 4.21 10.78 -0.65
CA THR A 69 3.77 9.62 0.15
C THR A 69 3.79 9.93 1.64
N ILE A 70 4.86 10.56 2.15
CA ILE A 70 4.95 10.99 3.55
C ILE A 70 3.80 11.93 3.90
N ALA A 71 3.55 12.97 3.09
CA ALA A 71 2.47 13.92 3.33
C ALA A 71 1.09 13.24 3.37
N LEU A 72 0.86 12.25 2.50
CA LEU A 72 -0.37 11.48 2.49
C LEU A 72 -0.52 10.62 3.76
N ILE A 73 0.55 9.94 4.18
CA ILE A 73 0.58 9.13 5.41
C ILE A 73 0.34 10.02 6.63
N GLU A 74 1.00 11.16 6.76
CA GLU A 74 0.82 12.09 7.88
C GLU A 74 -0.61 12.64 7.99
N ARG A 75 -1.26 12.90 6.84
CA ARG A 75 -2.65 13.34 6.78
C ARG A 75 -3.63 12.25 7.16
N PHE A 76 -3.50 11.05 6.61
CA PHE A 76 -4.43 9.94 6.81
C PHE A 76 -4.14 9.16 8.08
N ARG A 77 -2.85 9.05 8.48
CA ARG A 77 -2.34 8.30 9.64
C ARG A 77 -2.74 6.82 9.60
N PRO A 78 -2.35 6.09 8.55
CA PRO A 78 -2.59 4.65 8.49
C PRO A 78 -1.68 3.90 9.46
N ASP A 79 -2.17 2.79 9.98
CA ASP A 79 -1.33 1.82 10.71
C ASP A 79 -0.49 0.99 9.73
N LEU A 80 -1.07 0.71 8.55
CA LEU A 80 -0.48 -0.16 7.53
C LEU A 80 -0.60 0.48 6.15
N LEU A 81 0.51 0.47 5.39
CA LEU A 81 0.54 0.69 3.95
C LEU A 81 0.62 -0.65 3.23
N ILE A 82 -0.34 -0.94 2.35
CA ILE A 82 -0.34 -2.10 1.45
C ILE A 82 0.04 -1.62 0.05
N ASN A 83 1.21 -2.05 -0.40
CA ASN A 83 1.70 -1.74 -1.73
C ASN A 83 1.28 -2.83 -2.73
N VAL A 84 0.45 -2.46 -3.67
CA VAL A 84 0.03 -3.27 -4.82
C VAL A 84 0.23 -2.51 -6.13
N ALA A 85 1.21 -1.60 -6.11
CA ALA A 85 1.66 -0.83 -7.26
C ALA A 85 2.74 -1.62 -8.04
N LEU A 86 3.65 -0.93 -8.69
CA LEU A 86 4.69 -1.58 -9.49
C LEU A 86 5.94 -1.89 -8.64
N PRO A 87 6.67 -2.97 -8.92
CA PRO A 87 7.78 -3.44 -8.08
C PRO A 87 8.87 -2.39 -7.82
N TYR A 88 9.18 -1.54 -8.80
CA TYR A 88 10.20 -0.50 -8.63
C TYR A 88 9.79 0.63 -7.65
N GLN A 89 8.54 0.63 -7.19
CA GLN A 89 8.01 1.59 -6.21
C GLN A 89 8.11 1.09 -4.77
N ASP A 90 8.60 -0.13 -4.54
CA ASP A 90 8.70 -0.72 -3.20
C ASP A 90 9.62 0.10 -2.29
N LEU A 91 10.84 0.41 -2.75
CA LEU A 91 11.80 1.14 -1.91
C LEU A 91 11.37 2.57 -1.57
N PRO A 92 10.87 3.40 -2.51
CA PRO A 92 10.29 4.70 -2.16
C PRO A 92 9.16 4.64 -1.12
N LEU A 93 8.29 3.63 -1.22
CA LEU A 93 7.21 3.43 -0.26
C LEU A 93 7.73 2.94 1.10
N MET A 94 8.74 2.06 1.13
CA MET A 94 9.42 1.65 2.37
C MET A 94 10.13 2.83 3.04
N ASP A 95 10.77 3.72 2.30
CA ASP A 95 11.37 4.94 2.84
C ASP A 95 10.32 5.86 3.49
N ALA A 96 9.17 6.02 2.86
CA ALA A 96 8.06 6.79 3.43
C ALA A 96 7.50 6.15 4.71
N CYS A 97 7.38 4.82 4.74
CA CYS A 97 6.96 4.08 5.94
C CYS A 97 7.95 4.23 7.08
N LEU A 98 9.27 4.17 6.80
CA LEU A 98 10.32 4.41 7.79
C LEU A 98 10.26 5.84 8.35
N ALA A 99 10.07 6.83 7.50
CA ALA A 99 9.99 8.22 7.94
C ALA A 99 8.82 8.46 8.89
N THR A 100 7.68 7.82 8.66
CA THR A 100 6.43 8.05 9.37
C THR A 100 6.11 7.05 10.48
N GLY A 101 6.87 5.94 10.57
CA GLY A 101 6.60 4.88 11.54
C GLY A 101 5.38 4.01 11.18
N THR A 102 5.08 3.87 9.90
CA THR A 102 3.95 3.09 9.38
C THR A 102 4.41 1.68 9.00
N HIS A 103 3.61 0.67 9.31
CA HIS A 103 3.87 -0.70 8.85
C HIS A 103 3.76 -0.80 7.34
N TYR A 104 4.54 -1.68 6.72
CA TYR A 104 4.59 -1.90 5.28
C TYR A 104 4.24 -3.34 4.90
N MET A 105 3.55 -3.51 3.78
CA MET A 105 3.26 -4.81 3.18
C MET A 105 3.25 -4.69 1.66
N ASP A 106 3.81 -5.66 0.96
CA ASP A 106 3.72 -5.76 -0.50
C ASP A 106 3.35 -7.16 -1.00
N THR A 107 3.15 -7.27 -2.30
CA THR A 107 2.78 -8.52 -3.00
C THR A 107 3.86 -9.01 -3.95
N ALA A 108 5.01 -8.34 -4.02
CA ALA A 108 6.11 -8.69 -4.93
C ALA A 108 7.45 -8.28 -4.30
N ASN A 109 8.55 -8.63 -4.94
CA ASN A 109 9.87 -8.13 -4.61
C ASN A 109 10.19 -6.86 -5.43
N TYR A 110 11.06 -6.02 -4.89
CA TYR A 110 11.60 -4.87 -5.63
C TYR A 110 12.34 -5.31 -6.89
N GLU A 111 12.06 -4.63 -7.98
CA GLU A 111 12.80 -4.74 -9.24
C GLU A 111 13.14 -3.34 -9.77
N PRO A 112 14.39 -3.09 -10.19
CA PRO A 112 14.72 -1.89 -10.97
C PRO A 112 13.92 -1.80 -12.26
N LYS A 113 13.74 -0.58 -12.80
CA LYS A 113 12.96 -0.37 -14.04
C LYS A 113 13.59 -0.96 -15.29
N ASP A 114 14.88 -1.14 -15.28
CA ASP A 114 15.72 -1.53 -16.41
C ASP A 114 16.28 -2.97 -16.32
N GLU A 115 16.05 -3.64 -15.20
CA GLU A 115 16.57 -4.99 -14.95
C GLU A 115 15.53 -5.86 -14.25
N ALA A 116 15.09 -6.91 -14.91
CA ALA A 116 14.23 -7.93 -14.27
C ALA A 116 15.10 -8.84 -13.40
N LYS A 117 14.87 -8.79 -12.07
CA LYS A 117 15.68 -9.56 -11.12
C LYS A 117 14.87 -9.96 -9.89
N PHE A 118 14.63 -11.23 -9.75
CA PHE A 118 13.92 -11.79 -8.61
C PHE A 118 14.87 -11.98 -7.42
N GLU A 119 14.99 -10.95 -6.58
CA GLU A 119 15.74 -11.05 -5.31
C GLU A 119 15.22 -10.03 -4.29
N TYR A 120 15.37 -10.36 -3.01
CA TYR A 120 14.93 -9.53 -1.88
C TYR A 120 16.06 -8.71 -1.23
N SER A 121 17.31 -8.79 -1.72
CA SER A 121 18.47 -8.16 -1.08
C SER A 121 18.29 -6.66 -0.86
N TRP A 122 17.69 -5.94 -1.81
CA TRP A 122 17.40 -4.50 -1.66
C TRP A 122 16.43 -4.20 -0.52
N GLN A 123 15.36 -5.00 -0.40
CA GLN A 123 14.37 -4.80 0.65
C GLN A 123 14.88 -5.30 2.01
N TRP A 124 15.65 -6.39 2.06
CA TRP A 124 16.25 -6.89 3.30
C TRP A 124 17.31 -5.94 3.87
N ALA A 125 17.94 -5.10 3.05
CA ALA A 125 18.83 -4.03 3.53
C ALA A 125 18.11 -3.03 4.45
N TYR A 126 16.78 -3.00 4.46
CA TYR A 126 15.96 -2.18 5.36
C TYR A 126 15.72 -2.81 6.73
N GLN A 127 16.06 -4.08 6.94
CA GLN A 127 15.67 -4.87 8.13
C GLN A 127 16.01 -4.18 9.45
N ASP A 128 17.25 -3.72 9.62
CA ASP A 128 17.67 -3.10 10.88
C ASP A 128 16.97 -1.77 11.12
N ARG A 129 16.79 -0.96 10.07
CA ARG A 129 16.07 0.32 10.14
C ARG A 129 14.61 0.13 10.55
N PHE A 130 13.92 -0.87 10.01
CA PHE A 130 12.55 -1.22 10.40
C PHE A 130 12.49 -1.72 11.84
N ARG A 131 13.44 -2.57 12.25
CA ARG A 131 13.55 -3.07 13.63
C ARG A 131 13.77 -1.93 14.63
N GLU A 132 14.72 -1.04 14.37
CA GLU A 132 15.01 0.13 15.21
C GLU A 132 13.80 1.06 15.35
N LYS A 133 13.01 1.19 14.29
CA LYS A 133 11.79 2.00 14.28
C LYS A 133 10.60 1.31 14.96
N GLY A 134 10.72 0.01 15.28
CA GLY A 134 9.65 -0.79 15.88
C GLY A 134 8.46 -1.04 14.92
N ILE A 135 8.72 -1.03 13.62
CA ILE A 135 7.70 -1.30 12.58
C ILE A 135 8.06 -2.55 11.79
N MET A 136 7.06 -3.10 11.09
CA MET A 136 7.18 -4.34 10.33
C MET A 136 7.11 -4.06 8.82
N ALA A 137 7.91 -4.81 8.05
CA ALA A 137 7.72 -4.96 6.62
C ALA A 137 7.41 -6.43 6.31
N LEU A 138 6.26 -6.70 5.71
CA LEU A 138 5.85 -8.03 5.26
C LEU A 138 5.94 -8.06 3.73
N LEU A 139 6.88 -8.86 3.20
CA LEU A 139 7.25 -8.83 1.79
C LEU A 139 6.69 -10.03 1.02
N GLY A 140 6.31 -9.82 -0.25
CA GLY A 140 5.92 -10.87 -1.17
C GLY A 140 4.62 -11.59 -0.83
N CYS A 141 3.68 -10.94 -0.16
CA CYS A 141 2.42 -11.55 0.25
C CYS A 141 1.47 -11.77 -0.91
N GLY A 142 1.11 -13.05 -1.16
CA GLY A 142 0.17 -13.41 -2.22
C GLY A 142 0.77 -13.46 -3.61
N PHE A 143 2.08 -13.41 -3.71
CA PHE A 143 2.80 -13.61 -4.97
C PHE A 143 2.59 -15.01 -5.52
N ASP A 144 2.56 -15.99 -4.64
CA ASP A 144 2.40 -17.41 -4.98
C ASP A 144 1.25 -18.00 -4.13
N PRO A 145 0.29 -18.72 -4.76
CA PRO A 145 -0.75 -19.41 -4.01
C PRO A 145 -0.16 -20.64 -3.32
N GLY A 146 0.07 -20.57 -2.03
CA GLY A 146 0.66 -21.69 -1.33
C GLY A 146 0.52 -21.62 0.16
#